data_33ccd362c65af70c92b6d6bb58856ab4
#
_entry.id   33ccd362c65af70c92b6d6bb58856ab4
#
_cell.length_a   1.000
_cell.length_b   1.000
_cell.length_c   1.000
_cell.angle_alpha   90.00
_cell.angle_beta   90.00
_cell.angle_gamma   90.00
#
_symmetry.space_group_name_H-M   'P 1'
#
loop_
_entity.id
_entity.type
_entity.pdbx_description
1 polymer ?
#
loop_
_entity_poly.entity_id
_entity_poly.type
_entity_poly.pdbx_seq_one_letter_code
_entity_poly.pdbx_strand_id
1 'polypeptide(L)'
;MKMIKAILSYLVILSLILLACTQIKINEEYFSHLKQSNTTYENAKNSVYPNQNFIFLQRLISVEDKNGEKDFLPLTSASGVVVKGKKNKVYAFSAGHWCKSSTEEVSAINLLSTLNPGVTIKIANNVSFFGRTYPIKIIHIDEKNDICVLTFESEYAHKVKKIKPAKRYPKIGEKVYTSSAPVGMYNHDMRLHFEGYFAGCESNSSYCFYSIPGTMGSSGSGILDKHGDLISILDVSIVDFHHITGGTRLEIIKDLYDKFVE
;
A
#
# COMPACT_ATOMS: atom_id res chain seq x y z
N MET A 1 11.33 -38.80 -12.86
CA MET A 1 10.64 -38.75 -11.54
C MET A 1 10.85 -37.41 -10.81
N LYS A 2 12.03 -36.78 -10.88
CA LYS A 2 12.29 -35.46 -10.25
C LYS A 2 11.49 -34.30 -10.91
N MET A 3 11.36 -34.31 -12.24
CA MET A 3 10.60 -33.28 -12.99
C MET A 3 9.10 -33.29 -12.69
N ILE A 4 8.50 -34.49 -12.48
CA ILE A 4 7.07 -34.63 -12.15
C ILE A 4 6.78 -34.08 -10.75
N LYS A 5 7.69 -34.26 -9.78
CA LYS A 5 7.54 -33.68 -8.43
C LYS A 5 7.62 -32.16 -8.43
N ALA A 6 8.50 -31.58 -9.24
CA ALA A 6 8.60 -30.12 -9.38
C ALA A 6 7.34 -29.53 -10.03
N ILE A 7 6.78 -30.20 -11.04
CA ILE A 7 5.54 -29.79 -11.71
C ILE A 7 4.33 -29.90 -10.76
N LEU A 8 4.25 -30.96 -9.95
CA LEU A 8 3.18 -31.10 -8.95
C LEU A 8 3.27 -30.04 -7.86
N SER A 9 4.47 -29.73 -7.36
CA SER A 9 4.66 -28.62 -6.40
C SER A 9 4.27 -27.27 -7.00
N TYR A 10 4.58 -27.05 -8.28
CA TYR A 10 4.19 -25.82 -8.99
C TYR A 10 2.66 -25.72 -9.14
N LEU A 11 1.98 -26.82 -9.42
CA LEU A 11 0.52 -26.88 -9.55
C LEU A 11 -0.18 -26.68 -8.20
N VAL A 12 0.37 -27.18 -7.11
CA VAL A 12 -0.17 -26.96 -5.74
C VAL A 12 -0.01 -25.49 -5.31
N ILE A 13 1.16 -24.89 -5.62
CA ILE A 13 1.38 -23.46 -5.35
C ILE A 13 0.47 -22.60 -6.23
N LEU A 14 0.31 -22.94 -7.49
CA LEU A 14 -0.59 -22.25 -8.42
C LEU A 14 -2.06 -22.39 -7.99
N SER A 15 -2.47 -23.55 -7.47
CA SER A 15 -3.83 -23.75 -6.94
C SER A 15 -4.09 -22.99 -5.63
N LEU A 16 -3.10 -22.86 -4.75
CA LEU A 16 -3.19 -22.06 -3.53
C LEU A 16 -3.22 -20.56 -3.85
N ILE A 17 -2.47 -20.12 -4.85
CA ILE A 17 -2.50 -18.73 -5.36
C ILE A 17 -3.83 -18.46 -6.09
N LEU A 18 -4.35 -19.43 -6.85
CA LEU A 18 -5.64 -19.32 -7.55
C LEU A 18 -6.84 -19.39 -6.58
N LEU A 19 -6.73 -20.07 -5.45
CA LEU A 19 -7.73 -20.06 -4.37
C LEU A 19 -7.72 -18.75 -3.56
N ALA A 20 -6.56 -18.09 -3.46
CA ALA A 20 -6.44 -16.75 -2.85
C ALA A 20 -6.84 -15.62 -3.81
N CYS A 21 -6.74 -15.85 -5.11
CA CYS A 21 -7.20 -14.97 -6.16
C CYS A 21 -8.49 -15.53 -6.78
N THR A 22 -9.64 -15.35 -6.13
CA THR A 22 -10.92 -15.48 -6.82
C THR A 22 -10.87 -14.61 -8.07
N GLN A 23 -10.90 -15.25 -9.22
CA GLN A 23 -10.73 -14.67 -10.55
C GLN A 23 -11.60 -13.42 -10.73
N ILE A 24 -11.00 -12.25 -10.62
CA ILE A 24 -11.50 -11.10 -11.37
C ILE A 24 -10.95 -11.30 -12.78
N LYS A 25 -11.73 -11.90 -13.67
CA LYS A 25 -11.58 -11.69 -15.12
C LYS A 25 -11.84 -10.20 -15.32
N ILE A 26 -10.79 -9.42 -15.24
CA ILE A 26 -10.85 -8.01 -15.64
C ILE A 26 -11.00 -8.06 -17.17
N ASN A 27 -12.22 -7.82 -17.62
CA ASN A 27 -12.55 -7.81 -19.04
C ASN A 27 -11.77 -6.65 -19.67
N GLU A 28 -11.01 -6.88 -20.75
CA GLU A 28 -10.29 -5.84 -21.49
C GLU A 28 -11.21 -4.68 -21.93
N GLU A 29 -12.48 -4.94 -22.08
CA GLU A 29 -13.54 -3.98 -22.38
C GLU A 29 -13.71 -2.93 -21.27
N TYR A 30 -13.49 -3.31 -19.99
CA TYR A 30 -13.53 -2.37 -18.86
C TYR A 30 -12.40 -1.35 -18.91
N PHE A 31 -11.20 -1.75 -19.35
CA PHE A 31 -10.07 -0.84 -19.53
C PHE A 31 -10.20 0.08 -20.74
N SER A 32 -10.97 -0.31 -21.78
CA SER A 32 -11.20 0.55 -22.93
C SER A 32 -12.02 1.79 -22.58
N HIS A 33 -12.97 1.68 -21.64
CA HIS A 33 -13.76 2.80 -21.14
C HIS A 33 -12.95 3.75 -20.24
N LEU A 34 -11.94 3.27 -19.52
CA LEU A 34 -11.06 4.11 -18.72
C LEU A 34 -10.09 4.95 -19.55
N LYS A 35 -9.76 4.52 -20.76
CA LYS A 35 -8.94 5.31 -21.71
C LYS A 35 -9.64 6.55 -22.27
N GLN A 36 -10.96 6.67 -22.16
CA GLN A 36 -11.72 7.78 -22.72
C GLN A 36 -12.00 8.93 -21.76
N SER A 37 -11.69 8.82 -20.45
CA SER A 37 -11.91 9.94 -19.52
C SER A 37 -10.65 10.81 -19.37
N ASN A 38 -10.41 11.68 -20.34
CA ASN A 38 -9.43 12.78 -20.22
C ASN A 38 -9.69 13.71 -19.00
N THR A 39 -10.87 13.63 -18.40
CA THR A 39 -11.28 14.43 -17.25
C THR A 39 -10.55 14.08 -15.96
N THR A 40 -10.09 12.83 -15.79
CA THR A 40 -9.34 12.40 -14.61
C THR A 40 -7.92 12.97 -14.57
N TYR A 41 -7.30 13.21 -15.72
CA TYR A 41 -5.93 13.69 -15.79
C TYR A 41 -5.80 15.20 -15.53
N GLU A 42 -6.77 16.00 -15.98
CA GLU A 42 -6.80 17.45 -15.69
C GLU A 42 -7.19 17.73 -14.24
N ASN A 43 -8.08 16.96 -13.67
CA ASN A 43 -8.40 17.02 -12.23
C ASN A 43 -7.19 16.64 -11.35
N ALA A 44 -6.31 15.75 -11.80
CA ALA A 44 -5.10 15.38 -11.06
C ALA A 44 -4.07 16.51 -10.97
N LYS A 45 -4.03 17.45 -11.92
CA LYS A 45 -3.15 18.63 -11.86
C LYS A 45 -3.55 19.60 -10.76
N ASN A 46 -4.84 19.65 -10.42
CA ASN A 46 -5.42 20.49 -9.38
C ASN A 46 -5.74 19.69 -8.10
N SER A 47 -5.34 18.43 -8.03
CA SER A 47 -5.57 17.57 -6.89
C SER A 47 -4.90 18.12 -5.64
N VAL A 48 -5.64 18.14 -4.54
CA VAL A 48 -5.12 18.42 -3.21
C VAL A 48 -4.04 17.40 -2.84
N TYR A 49 -4.16 16.17 -3.36
CA TYR A 49 -3.17 15.11 -3.14
C TYR A 49 -1.97 15.28 -4.08
N PRO A 50 -0.78 15.60 -3.58
CA PRO A 50 0.40 15.72 -4.43
C PRO A 50 0.78 14.37 -5.03
N ASN A 51 0.82 14.27 -6.35
CA ASN A 51 1.15 13.03 -7.07
C ASN A 51 2.46 12.37 -6.62
N GLN A 52 3.44 13.17 -6.19
CA GLN A 52 4.74 12.72 -5.71
C GLN A 52 4.71 12.14 -4.28
N ASN A 53 3.59 12.19 -3.59
CA ASN A 53 3.47 11.70 -2.22
C ASN A 53 2.73 10.36 -2.10
N PHE A 54 2.31 9.77 -3.22
CA PHE A 54 1.78 8.42 -3.26
C PHE A 54 2.89 7.41 -3.55
N ILE A 55 2.83 6.26 -2.87
CA ILE A 55 3.69 5.09 -3.15
C ILE A 55 2.84 3.83 -3.26
N PHE A 56 3.26 2.97 -4.19
CA PHE A 56 2.73 1.62 -4.32
C PHE A 56 3.70 0.65 -3.67
N LEU A 57 3.21 -0.13 -2.72
CA LEU A 57 3.98 -1.10 -1.95
C LEU A 57 3.70 -2.50 -2.46
N GLN A 58 4.76 -3.29 -2.63
CA GLN A 58 4.69 -4.67 -3.07
C GLN A 58 5.49 -5.57 -2.13
N ARG A 59 4.85 -6.62 -1.67
CA ARG A 59 5.52 -7.75 -1.04
C ARG A 59 5.66 -8.85 -2.06
N LEU A 60 6.88 -9.35 -2.22
CA LEU A 60 7.26 -10.32 -3.23
C LEU A 60 7.90 -11.52 -2.56
N ILE A 61 7.73 -12.69 -3.14
CA ILE A 61 8.58 -13.84 -2.87
C ILE A 61 9.77 -13.73 -3.83
N SER A 62 10.97 -13.58 -3.29
CA SER A 62 12.21 -13.65 -4.04
C SER A 62 12.72 -15.08 -4.01
N VAL A 63 12.94 -15.65 -5.16
CA VAL A 63 13.49 -16.99 -5.37
C VAL A 63 14.84 -16.84 -6.03
N GLU A 64 15.91 -17.29 -5.38
CA GLU A 64 17.27 -17.26 -5.91
C GLU A 64 17.79 -18.70 -6.07
N ASP A 65 18.17 -19.05 -7.28
CA ASP A 65 18.71 -20.37 -7.61
C ASP A 65 20.20 -20.50 -7.26
N LYS A 66 20.78 -21.66 -7.51
CA LYS A 66 22.21 -21.96 -7.26
C LYS A 66 23.17 -21.14 -8.11
N ASN A 67 22.70 -20.59 -9.23
CA ASN A 67 23.50 -19.79 -10.15
C ASN A 67 23.42 -18.30 -9.80
N GLY A 68 22.61 -17.93 -8.77
CA GLY A 68 22.34 -16.55 -8.37
C GLY A 68 21.27 -15.85 -9.23
N GLU A 69 20.56 -16.58 -10.09
CA GLU A 69 19.41 -16.04 -10.82
C GLU A 69 18.24 -15.80 -9.86
N LYS A 70 17.61 -14.64 -10.01
CA LYS A 70 16.53 -14.21 -9.12
C LYS A 70 15.23 -14.01 -9.87
N ASP A 71 14.19 -14.67 -9.37
CA ASP A 71 12.81 -14.47 -9.76
C ASP A 71 12.02 -13.81 -8.63
N PHE A 72 10.99 -13.04 -9.01
CA PHE A 72 10.12 -12.36 -8.07
C PHE A 72 8.66 -12.68 -8.38
N LEU A 73 7.95 -13.20 -7.38
CA LEU A 73 6.53 -13.50 -7.48
C LEU A 73 5.74 -12.54 -6.58
N PRO A 74 4.73 -11.82 -7.10
CA PRO A 74 3.92 -10.94 -6.27
C PRO A 74 3.11 -11.75 -5.26
N LEU A 75 3.16 -11.32 -3.99
CA LEU A 75 2.42 -11.93 -2.89
C LEU A 75 1.25 -11.05 -2.47
N THR A 76 1.51 -9.79 -2.17
CA THR A 76 0.48 -8.82 -1.77
C THR A 76 0.94 -7.39 -2.08
N SER A 77 -0.03 -6.49 -2.14
CA SER A 77 0.22 -5.06 -2.37
C SER A 77 -0.52 -4.19 -1.38
N ALA A 78 -0.02 -2.98 -1.21
CA ALA A 78 -0.64 -1.92 -0.43
C ALA A 78 -0.32 -0.56 -1.01
N SER A 79 -0.89 0.45 -0.42
CA SER A 79 -0.63 1.85 -0.70
C SER A 79 0.18 2.48 0.43
N GLY A 80 0.76 3.65 0.19
CA GLY A 80 1.38 4.44 1.23
C GLY A 80 1.41 5.91 0.90
N VAL A 81 1.65 6.74 1.90
CA VAL A 81 1.83 8.17 1.76
C VAL A 81 3.23 8.60 2.17
N VAL A 82 3.93 9.24 1.25
CA VAL A 82 5.22 9.87 1.54
C VAL A 82 4.96 11.20 2.24
N VAL A 83 5.58 11.39 3.39
CA VAL A 83 5.37 12.61 4.20
C VAL A 83 6.58 13.55 4.17
N LYS A 84 7.78 13.02 3.94
CA LYS A 84 9.01 13.83 3.89
C LYS A 84 10.09 13.16 3.07
N GLY A 85 10.82 13.97 2.31
CA GLY A 85 12.12 13.63 1.73
C GLY A 85 13.22 14.47 2.36
N LYS A 86 14.34 13.87 2.72
CA LYS A 86 15.52 14.58 3.26
C LYS A 86 16.80 13.97 2.70
N LYS A 87 17.57 14.75 1.95
CA LYS A 87 18.68 14.26 1.13
C LYS A 87 18.15 13.17 0.19
N ASN A 88 18.70 11.95 0.26
CA ASN A 88 18.25 10.80 -0.54
C ASN A 88 17.23 9.90 0.18
N LYS A 89 16.86 10.26 1.42
CA LYS A 89 15.99 9.42 2.26
C LYS A 89 14.53 9.89 2.18
N VAL A 90 13.63 8.96 1.98
CA VAL A 90 12.19 9.18 1.94
C VAL A 90 11.54 8.52 3.15
N TYR A 91 10.61 9.22 3.81
CA TYR A 91 9.81 8.73 4.93
C TYR A 91 8.36 8.61 4.51
N ALA A 92 7.74 7.50 4.84
CA ALA A 92 6.36 7.23 4.48
C ALA A 92 5.61 6.49 5.60
N PHE A 93 4.28 6.60 5.57
CA PHE A 93 3.36 5.80 6.37
C PHE A 93 2.62 4.80 5.48
N SER A 94 2.26 3.66 6.08
CA SER A 94 1.38 2.66 5.50
C SER A 94 0.63 1.91 6.59
N ALA A 95 -0.22 0.94 6.23
CA ALA A 95 -0.93 0.08 7.18
C ALA A 95 0.02 -0.90 7.87
N GLY A 96 -0.15 -1.08 9.18
CA GLY A 96 0.71 -1.93 10.01
C GLY A 96 0.64 -3.40 9.61
N HIS A 97 -0.55 -3.91 9.29
CA HIS A 97 -0.77 -5.30 8.86
C HIS A 97 0.01 -5.64 7.58
N TRP A 98 0.21 -4.69 6.68
CA TRP A 98 1.04 -4.91 5.50
C TRP A 98 2.53 -4.93 5.85
N CYS A 99 2.98 -4.13 6.79
CA CYS A 99 4.38 -4.08 7.20
C CYS A 99 4.83 -5.33 7.96
N LYS A 100 3.91 -6.03 8.63
CA LYS A 100 4.18 -7.27 9.35
C LYS A 100 3.93 -8.48 8.45
N SER A 101 4.90 -9.39 8.36
CA SER A 101 4.65 -10.69 7.73
C SER A 101 3.77 -11.54 8.64
N SER A 102 2.76 -12.21 8.07
CA SER A 102 1.93 -13.12 8.85
C SER A 102 2.69 -14.39 9.21
N THR A 103 2.22 -15.08 10.26
CA THR A 103 2.79 -16.39 10.65
C THR A 103 2.65 -17.41 9.53
N GLU A 104 1.54 -17.34 8.79
CA GLU A 104 1.25 -18.21 7.65
C GLU A 104 2.21 -17.96 6.49
N GLU A 105 2.49 -16.68 6.16
CA GLU A 105 3.48 -16.31 5.14
C GLU A 105 4.87 -16.87 5.49
N VAL A 106 5.31 -16.67 6.74
CA VAL A 106 6.61 -17.16 7.21
C VAL A 106 6.66 -18.68 7.18
N SER A 107 5.61 -19.36 7.63
CA SER A 107 5.53 -20.82 7.62
C SER A 107 5.54 -21.39 6.21
N ALA A 108 4.82 -20.77 5.28
CA ALA A 108 4.81 -21.16 3.87
C ALA A 108 6.20 -21.03 3.23
N ILE A 109 6.91 -19.91 3.47
CA ILE A 109 8.27 -19.70 2.98
C ILE A 109 9.24 -20.75 3.54
N ASN A 110 9.17 -21.05 4.84
CA ASN A 110 10.00 -22.08 5.46
C ASN A 110 9.75 -23.46 4.87
N LEU A 111 8.47 -23.82 4.66
CA LEU A 111 8.11 -25.08 4.01
C LEU A 111 8.66 -25.17 2.58
N LEU A 112 8.45 -24.12 1.78
CA LEU A 112 8.95 -24.05 0.41
C LEU A 112 10.47 -24.16 0.35
N SER A 113 11.20 -23.51 1.26
CA SER A 113 12.66 -23.59 1.36
C SER A 113 13.13 -25.00 1.72
N THR A 114 12.40 -25.69 2.61
CA THR A 114 12.71 -27.09 2.99
C THR A 114 12.48 -28.06 1.82
N LEU A 115 11.42 -27.83 1.04
CA LEU A 115 11.08 -28.69 -0.09
C LEU A 115 11.99 -28.48 -1.31
N ASN A 116 12.72 -27.36 -1.38
CA ASN A 116 13.58 -27.00 -2.51
C ASN A 116 15.04 -26.75 -2.05
N PRO A 117 15.76 -27.77 -1.62
CA PRO A 117 17.15 -27.60 -1.17
C PRO A 117 18.04 -27.07 -2.30
N GLY A 118 18.70 -25.94 -2.03
CA GLY A 118 19.57 -25.25 -2.98
C GLY A 118 18.90 -24.10 -3.75
N VAL A 119 17.68 -23.74 -3.34
CA VAL A 119 17.02 -22.50 -3.72
C VAL A 119 16.83 -21.65 -2.46
N THR A 120 17.17 -20.38 -2.54
CA THR A 120 16.94 -19.44 -1.44
C THR A 120 15.63 -18.71 -1.68
N ILE A 121 14.68 -18.86 -0.75
CA ILE A 121 13.36 -18.21 -0.83
C ILE A 121 13.24 -17.21 0.32
N LYS A 122 12.89 -15.96 -0.01
CA LYS A 122 12.76 -14.85 0.96
C LYS A 122 11.58 -13.96 0.63
N ILE A 123 11.05 -13.27 1.63
CA ILE A 123 10.14 -12.15 1.44
C ILE A 123 10.96 -10.89 1.15
N ALA A 124 10.62 -10.21 0.05
CA ALA A 124 11.15 -8.91 -0.30
C ALA A 124 10.03 -7.87 -0.29
N ASN A 125 10.25 -6.76 0.40
CA ASN A 125 9.32 -5.64 0.44
C ASN A 125 9.90 -4.49 -0.37
N ASN A 126 9.18 -4.07 -1.39
CA ASN A 126 9.60 -3.04 -2.32
C ASN A 126 8.55 -1.93 -2.41
N VAL A 127 8.99 -0.78 -2.87
CA VAL A 127 8.14 0.38 -3.17
C VAL A 127 8.37 0.84 -4.60
N SER A 128 7.28 1.11 -5.32
CA SER A 128 7.33 1.84 -6.58
C SER A 128 7.16 3.34 -6.31
N PHE A 129 8.16 4.11 -6.74
CA PHE A 129 8.21 5.55 -6.54
C PHE A 129 8.88 6.21 -7.75
N PHE A 130 8.20 7.17 -8.40
CA PHE A 130 8.65 7.81 -9.65
C PHE A 130 9.04 6.82 -10.75
N GLY A 131 8.26 5.72 -10.91
CA GLY A 131 8.49 4.71 -11.93
C GLY A 131 9.69 3.79 -11.69
N ARG A 132 10.31 3.87 -10.53
CA ARG A 132 11.40 2.98 -10.10
C ARG A 132 11.01 2.18 -8.88
N THR A 133 11.65 1.05 -8.70
CA THR A 133 11.45 0.15 -7.56
C THR A 133 12.63 0.26 -6.61
N TYR A 134 12.34 0.41 -5.31
CA TYR A 134 13.33 0.52 -4.26
C TYR A 134 13.01 -0.48 -3.14
N PRO A 135 14.03 -1.09 -2.50
CA PRO A 135 13.84 -1.84 -1.27
C PRO A 135 13.45 -0.88 -0.15
N ILE A 136 12.56 -1.33 0.73
CA ILE A 136 12.15 -0.54 1.89
C ILE A 136 12.78 -1.06 3.18
N LYS A 137 12.91 -0.14 4.14
CA LYS A 137 13.21 -0.45 5.53
C LYS A 137 12.03 -0.04 6.40
N ILE A 138 11.42 -0.98 7.09
CA ILE A 138 10.41 -0.72 8.11
C ILE A 138 11.12 -0.21 9.36
N ILE A 139 10.74 0.98 9.82
CA ILE A 139 11.35 1.63 11.00
C ILE A 139 10.57 1.29 12.27
N HIS A 140 9.24 1.26 12.15
CA HIS A 140 8.34 1.05 13.26
C HIS A 140 7.02 0.44 12.79
N ILE A 141 6.44 -0.43 13.61
CA ILE A 141 5.10 -0.98 13.45
C ILE A 141 4.35 -0.75 14.76
N ASP A 142 3.23 -0.06 14.70
CA ASP A 142 2.26 0.02 15.79
C ASP A 142 1.10 -0.93 15.47
N GLU A 143 1.19 -2.14 16.00
CA GLU A 143 0.21 -3.21 15.74
C GLU A 143 -1.16 -2.88 16.33
N LYS A 144 -1.20 -2.12 17.43
CA LYS A 144 -2.45 -1.74 18.09
C LYS A 144 -3.30 -0.80 17.25
N ASN A 145 -2.64 0.11 16.55
CA ASN A 145 -3.26 1.15 15.76
C ASN A 145 -3.16 0.91 14.25
N ASP A 146 -2.68 -0.27 13.86
CA ASP A 146 -2.51 -0.74 12.47
C ASP A 146 -1.81 0.26 11.55
N ILE A 147 -0.72 0.86 12.00
CA ILE A 147 0.08 1.81 11.23
C ILE A 147 1.56 1.45 11.29
N CYS A 148 2.28 1.70 10.21
CA CYS A 148 3.73 1.58 10.20
C CYS A 148 4.42 2.80 9.59
N VAL A 149 5.67 2.97 10.01
CA VAL A 149 6.61 3.96 9.45
C VAL A 149 7.68 3.21 8.68
N LEU A 150 7.87 3.60 7.44
CA LEU A 150 8.88 3.03 6.56
C LEU A 150 9.77 4.10 5.94
N THR A 151 10.94 3.68 5.48
CA THR A 151 11.88 4.55 4.77
C THR A 151 12.53 3.80 3.63
N PHE A 152 12.94 4.52 2.62
CA PHE A 152 13.75 4.02 1.50
C PHE A 152 14.64 5.14 0.98
N GLU A 153 15.66 4.77 0.20
CA GLU A 153 16.55 5.74 -0.44
C GLU A 153 16.12 5.93 -1.88
N SER A 154 16.06 7.18 -2.32
CA SER A 154 15.72 7.56 -3.69
C SER A 154 16.36 8.90 -4.06
N GLU A 155 16.89 8.97 -5.25
CA GLU A 155 17.37 10.21 -5.88
C GLU A 155 16.25 11.25 -6.04
N TYR A 156 14.99 10.83 -6.03
CA TYR A 156 13.81 11.70 -6.14
C TYR A 156 13.31 12.23 -4.79
N ALA A 157 14.00 11.96 -3.69
CA ALA A 157 13.58 12.43 -2.35
C ALA A 157 13.41 13.97 -2.30
N HIS A 158 14.18 14.72 -3.08
CA HIS A 158 14.09 16.17 -3.19
C HIS A 158 12.80 16.66 -3.87
N LYS A 159 12.10 15.81 -4.62
CA LYS A 159 10.82 16.14 -5.29
C LYS A 159 9.61 15.94 -4.38
N VAL A 160 9.79 15.34 -3.21
CA VAL A 160 8.70 15.10 -2.26
C VAL A 160 8.19 16.42 -1.69
N LYS A 161 6.92 16.69 -1.84
CA LYS A 161 6.25 17.77 -1.09
C LYS A 161 6.09 17.33 0.36
N LYS A 162 6.57 18.14 1.31
CA LYS A 162 6.37 17.84 2.74
C LYS A 162 4.88 17.87 3.05
N ILE A 163 4.35 16.75 3.55
CA ILE A 163 3.00 16.62 4.10
C ILE A 163 3.14 16.55 5.62
N LYS A 164 2.39 17.39 6.33
CA LYS A 164 2.36 17.40 7.80
C LYS A 164 1.05 16.81 8.29
N PRO A 165 1.01 16.27 9.51
CA PRO A 165 -0.25 15.98 10.17
C PRO A 165 -1.08 17.25 10.32
N ALA A 166 -2.38 17.15 10.10
CA ALA A 166 -3.32 18.26 10.27
C ALA A 166 -3.33 18.75 11.73
N LYS A 167 -3.60 20.02 11.94
CA LYS A 167 -3.70 20.57 13.31
C LYS A 167 -4.89 20.00 14.08
N ARG A 168 -6.01 19.77 13.39
CA ARG A 168 -7.28 19.25 13.91
C ARG A 168 -8.00 18.44 12.85
N TYR A 169 -8.97 17.64 13.26
CA TYR A 169 -9.88 16.97 12.33
C TYR A 169 -10.69 17.98 11.49
N PRO A 170 -11.06 17.60 10.26
CA PRO A 170 -12.11 18.28 9.52
C PRO A 170 -13.43 18.27 10.32
N LYS A 171 -14.36 19.15 9.98
CA LYS A 171 -15.74 19.02 10.45
C LYS A 171 -16.42 17.84 9.75
N ILE A 172 -17.37 17.19 10.42
CA ILE A 172 -18.21 16.16 9.78
C ILE A 172 -18.85 16.75 8.52
N GLY A 173 -18.77 16.01 7.41
CA GLY A 173 -19.22 16.44 6.10
C GLY A 173 -18.21 17.30 5.31
N GLU A 174 -17.03 17.64 5.85
CA GLU A 174 -15.97 18.28 5.06
C GLU A 174 -15.29 17.28 4.12
N LYS A 175 -14.91 17.75 2.93
CA LYS A 175 -14.23 16.95 1.91
C LYS A 175 -12.85 16.49 2.37
N VAL A 176 -12.52 15.27 1.99
CA VAL A 176 -11.23 14.62 2.19
C VAL A 176 -10.79 13.91 0.91
N TYR A 177 -9.50 13.67 0.76
CA TYR A 177 -8.89 13.19 -0.48
C TYR A 177 -7.90 12.07 -0.18
N THR A 178 -7.83 11.08 -1.08
CA THR A 178 -6.83 10.02 -1.01
C THR A 178 -6.37 9.58 -2.38
N SER A 179 -5.18 8.98 -2.44
CA SER A 179 -4.69 8.22 -3.58
C SER A 179 -4.43 6.80 -3.13
N SER A 180 -4.90 5.82 -3.90
CA SER A 180 -4.72 4.41 -3.54
C SER A 180 -4.55 3.52 -4.78
N ALA A 181 -4.13 2.28 -4.54
CA ALA A 181 -4.00 1.23 -5.54
C ALA A 181 -4.92 0.05 -5.21
N PRO A 182 -6.27 0.22 -5.28
CA PRO A 182 -7.21 -0.84 -5.01
C PRO A 182 -6.94 -2.05 -5.91
N VAL A 183 -6.97 -3.27 -5.34
CA VAL A 183 -6.63 -4.54 -5.99
C VAL A 183 -5.32 -4.52 -6.79
N GLY A 184 -4.36 -3.70 -6.36
CA GLY A 184 -3.07 -3.54 -7.03
C GLY A 184 -3.12 -2.73 -8.32
N MET A 185 -4.22 -2.03 -8.61
CA MET A 185 -4.33 -1.18 -9.80
C MET A 185 -3.41 0.03 -9.70
N TYR A 186 -2.22 -0.14 -10.19
CA TYR A 186 -1.16 0.87 -10.26
C TYR A 186 -0.24 0.62 -11.45
N ASN A 187 0.11 1.69 -12.14
CA ASN A 187 1.29 1.73 -12.99
C ASN A 187 1.93 3.12 -12.90
N HIS A 188 3.09 3.31 -13.53
CA HIS A 188 3.82 4.57 -13.44
C HIS A 188 2.97 5.79 -13.86
N ASP A 189 2.12 5.62 -14.87
CA ASP A 189 1.32 6.69 -15.48
C ASP A 189 -0.13 6.71 -14.98
N MET A 190 -0.52 5.75 -14.12
CA MET A 190 -1.88 5.62 -13.61
C MET A 190 -1.88 5.59 -12.09
N ARG A 191 -2.64 6.51 -11.49
CA ARG A 191 -2.91 6.58 -10.05
C ARG A 191 -4.38 6.90 -9.86
N LEU A 192 -5.03 6.18 -8.98
CA LEU A 192 -6.43 6.42 -8.67
C LEU A 192 -6.51 7.43 -7.53
N HIS A 193 -7.26 8.51 -7.76
CA HIS A 193 -7.56 9.53 -6.77
C HIS A 193 -9.03 9.45 -6.41
N PHE A 194 -9.32 9.53 -5.13
CA PHE A 194 -10.68 9.49 -4.61
C PHE A 194 -10.92 10.71 -3.74
N GLU A 195 -12.13 11.23 -3.78
CA GLU A 195 -12.66 12.20 -2.82
C GLU A 195 -13.83 11.60 -2.05
N GLY A 196 -14.04 12.08 -0.86
CA GLY A 196 -15.16 11.72 0.00
C GLY A 196 -15.30 12.72 1.12
N TYR A 197 -15.92 12.30 2.21
CA TYR A 197 -16.25 13.18 3.32
C TYR A 197 -15.82 12.55 4.66
N PHE A 198 -15.38 13.39 5.57
CA PHE A 198 -15.14 12.97 6.95
C PHE A 198 -16.46 12.69 7.65
N ALA A 199 -16.64 11.47 8.15
CA ALA A 199 -17.87 11.05 8.82
C ALA A 199 -17.79 11.17 10.35
N GLY A 200 -16.58 11.28 10.91
CA GLY A 200 -16.35 11.38 12.35
C GLY A 200 -15.49 10.25 12.89
N CYS A 201 -15.18 10.31 14.19
CA CYS A 201 -14.44 9.28 14.90
C CYS A 201 -15.33 8.67 15.99
N GLU A 202 -15.28 7.36 16.14
CA GLU A 202 -15.97 6.64 17.20
C GLU A 202 -15.26 6.85 18.54
N SER A 203 -16.01 7.18 19.60
CA SER A 203 -15.44 7.62 20.89
C SER A 203 -14.54 6.56 21.55
N ASN A 204 -14.87 5.27 21.36
CA ASN A 204 -14.17 4.15 22.00
C ASN A 204 -13.32 3.31 21.02
N SER A 205 -13.09 3.82 19.82
CA SER A 205 -12.34 3.12 18.78
C SER A 205 -11.06 3.88 18.42
N SER A 206 -10.06 3.17 17.90
CA SER A 206 -8.86 3.74 17.30
C SER A 206 -9.09 4.32 15.91
N TYR A 207 -10.34 4.26 15.40
CA TYR A 207 -10.64 4.62 14.01
C TYR A 207 -11.49 5.87 13.88
N CYS A 208 -11.27 6.56 12.77
CA CYS A 208 -12.15 7.56 12.22
C CYS A 208 -12.69 7.05 10.88
N PHE A 209 -13.89 7.47 10.49
CA PHE A 209 -14.56 6.97 9.29
C PHE A 209 -14.69 8.04 8.22
N TYR A 210 -14.66 7.58 6.97
CA TYR A 210 -14.63 8.40 5.77
C TYR A 210 -15.51 7.77 4.70
N SER A 211 -16.27 8.57 3.94
CA SER A 211 -17.00 8.10 2.77
C SER A 211 -16.08 8.04 1.54
N ILE A 212 -15.00 7.31 1.67
CA ILE A 212 -14.03 7.03 0.61
C ILE A 212 -14.09 5.54 0.28
N PRO A 213 -14.09 5.16 -1.02
CA PRO A 213 -14.05 3.76 -1.38
C PRO A 213 -12.70 3.13 -0.99
N GLY A 214 -12.75 1.91 -0.48
CA GLY A 214 -11.56 1.14 -0.12
C GLY A 214 -11.78 -0.35 -0.31
N THR A 215 -10.71 -1.04 -0.70
CA THR A 215 -10.65 -2.49 -0.84
C THR A 215 -9.20 -2.95 -0.65
N MET A 216 -8.93 -4.23 -0.82
CA MET A 216 -7.55 -4.77 -0.78
C MET A 216 -6.61 -3.94 -1.67
N GLY A 217 -5.42 -3.64 -1.19
CA GLY A 217 -4.46 -2.76 -1.86
C GLY A 217 -4.63 -1.27 -1.55
N SER A 218 -5.80 -0.83 -1.06
CA SER A 218 -6.01 0.54 -0.59
C SER A 218 -5.43 0.79 0.80
N SER A 219 -5.19 -0.25 1.59
CA SER A 219 -4.58 -0.16 2.93
C SER A 219 -3.28 0.62 2.90
N GLY A 220 -3.10 1.54 3.84
CA GLY A 220 -1.93 2.42 3.95
C GLY A 220 -2.03 3.73 3.18
N SER A 221 -3.09 3.95 2.40
CA SER A 221 -3.31 5.23 1.72
C SER A 221 -3.45 6.37 2.71
N GLY A 222 -2.76 7.49 2.47
CA GLY A 222 -2.96 8.70 3.25
C GLY A 222 -4.29 9.36 2.92
N ILE A 223 -5.02 9.79 3.93
CA ILE A 223 -6.21 10.62 3.78
C ILE A 223 -5.84 12.06 4.14
N LEU A 224 -6.04 12.98 3.21
CA LEU A 224 -5.71 14.40 3.36
C LEU A 224 -6.97 15.24 3.50
N ASP A 225 -6.86 16.32 4.27
CA ASP A 225 -7.89 17.36 4.30
C ASP A 225 -7.82 18.27 3.05
N LYS A 226 -8.70 19.24 2.96
CA LYS A 226 -8.77 20.21 1.86
C LYS A 226 -7.53 21.12 1.73
N HIS A 227 -6.66 21.14 2.74
CA HIS A 227 -5.40 21.90 2.74
C HIS A 227 -4.21 21.04 2.32
N GLY A 228 -4.43 19.72 2.16
CA GLY A 228 -3.37 18.75 1.85
C GLY A 228 -2.59 18.29 3.09
N ASP A 229 -3.12 18.52 4.28
CA ASP A 229 -2.56 18.02 5.53
C ASP A 229 -3.07 16.60 5.82
N LEU A 230 -2.21 15.73 6.36
CA LEU A 230 -2.53 14.33 6.63
C LEU A 230 -3.43 14.20 7.87
N ILE A 231 -4.58 13.58 7.70
CA ILE A 231 -5.55 13.38 8.80
C ILE A 231 -5.70 11.92 9.22
N SER A 232 -5.38 10.97 8.34
CA SER A 232 -5.52 9.54 8.60
C SER A 232 -4.69 8.69 7.64
N ILE A 233 -4.46 7.43 8.04
CA ILE A 233 -4.00 6.34 7.17
C ILE A 233 -5.13 5.34 7.07
N LEU A 234 -5.51 4.97 5.84
CA LEU A 234 -6.59 4.03 5.56
C LEU A 234 -6.17 2.62 5.95
N ASP A 235 -6.92 1.97 6.84
CA ASP A 235 -6.59 0.64 7.38
C ASP A 235 -7.70 -0.38 7.12
N VAL A 236 -8.95 0.05 7.22
CA VAL A 236 -10.13 -0.82 7.26
C VAL A 236 -11.11 -0.43 6.17
N SER A 237 -11.67 -1.44 5.49
CA SER A 237 -12.83 -1.30 4.61
C SER A 237 -13.97 -2.19 5.11
N ILE A 238 -15.22 -1.75 4.92
CA ILE A 238 -16.38 -2.56 5.23
C ILE A 238 -16.64 -3.50 4.06
N VAL A 239 -16.58 -4.82 4.28
CA VAL A 239 -16.60 -5.84 3.23
C VAL A 239 -17.83 -5.74 2.32
N ASP A 240 -19.00 -5.50 2.90
CA ASP A 240 -20.25 -5.42 2.15
C ASP A 240 -20.61 -3.99 1.70
N PHE A 241 -19.82 -3.00 2.10
CA PHE A 241 -20.06 -1.60 1.77
C PHE A 241 -18.76 -0.82 1.55
N HIS A 242 -18.13 -1.05 0.41
CA HIS A 242 -16.81 -0.50 0.05
C HIS A 242 -16.72 1.03 -0.06
N HIS A 243 -17.83 1.75 0.11
CA HIS A 243 -17.87 3.21 0.06
C HIS A 243 -17.54 3.89 1.41
N ILE A 244 -17.32 3.11 2.46
CA ILE A 244 -16.90 3.59 3.77
C ILE A 244 -15.60 2.91 4.16
N THR A 245 -14.65 3.70 4.60
CA THR A 245 -13.36 3.23 5.12
C THR A 245 -13.12 3.78 6.51
N GLY A 246 -12.42 3.00 7.32
CA GLY A 246 -11.83 3.44 8.58
C GLY A 246 -10.34 3.73 8.40
N GLY A 247 -9.84 4.62 9.22
CA GLY A 247 -8.40 4.90 9.24
C GLY A 247 -7.93 5.38 10.60
N THR A 248 -6.61 5.26 10.80
CA THR A 248 -5.92 5.59 12.07
C THR A 248 -6.21 7.02 12.53
N ARG A 249 -6.33 7.22 13.82
CA ARG A 249 -6.55 8.55 14.43
C ARG A 249 -5.40 9.52 14.21
N LEU A 250 -5.74 10.79 14.07
CA LEU A 250 -4.80 11.89 13.83
C LEU A 250 -3.75 12.04 14.94
N GLU A 251 -4.12 11.80 16.21
CA GLU A 251 -3.22 11.89 17.36
C GLU A 251 -2.05 10.89 17.23
N ILE A 252 -2.37 9.66 16.80
CA ILE A 252 -1.37 8.60 16.60
C ILE A 252 -0.41 8.98 15.46
N ILE A 253 -0.95 9.55 14.37
CA ILE A 253 -0.13 10.03 13.26
C ILE A 253 0.82 11.14 13.69
N LYS A 254 0.35 12.09 14.52
CA LYS A 254 1.18 13.16 15.06
C LYS A 254 2.35 12.61 15.88
N ASP A 255 2.06 11.72 16.81
CA ASP A 255 3.07 11.11 17.69
C ASP A 255 4.14 10.37 16.87
N LEU A 256 3.73 9.60 15.86
CA LEU A 256 4.67 8.89 14.98
C LEU A 256 5.45 9.84 14.06
N TYR A 257 4.81 10.90 13.58
CA TYR A 257 5.45 11.90 12.73
C TYR A 257 6.54 12.64 13.51
N ASP A 258 6.25 13.12 14.71
CA ASP A 258 7.21 13.84 15.56
C ASP A 258 8.38 12.93 15.97
N LYS A 259 8.09 11.67 16.26
CA LYS A 259 9.11 10.70 16.70
C LYS A 259 10.06 10.24 15.62
N PHE A 260 9.58 10.03 14.38
CA PHE A 260 10.35 9.33 13.35
C PHE A 260 10.67 10.17 12.11
N VAL A 261 9.93 11.26 11.88
CA VAL A 261 10.00 12.04 10.64
C VAL A 261 10.61 13.42 10.86
N GLU A 262 10.28 14.10 11.92
CA GLU A 262 10.85 15.42 12.26
C GLU A 262 12.26 15.34 12.79
#